data_6230fc60fa424eebbf759e2c044414d3
#
_entry.id   6230fc60fa424eebbf759e2c044414d3
#
_cell.length_a   1.000
_cell.length_b   1.000
_cell.length_c   1.000
_cell.angle_alpha   90.00
_cell.angle_beta   90.00
_cell.angle_gamma   90.00
#
_symmetry.space_group_name_H-M   'P 1'
#
loop_
_entity.id
_entity.type
_entity.pdbx_description
1 polymer ?
#
loop_
_entity_poly.entity_id
_entity_poly.type
_entity_poly.pdbx_seq_one_letter_code
_entity_poly.pdbx_strand_id
1 'polypeptide(L)'
;YSRDGDFSDVPNCIDVKKRHRSLLMVDEAHSFGTMGETGRGMAEHFGINARDVDIWMGTLSKSAASCGGYIAGCKELIELLRYTAPGFVFSVGMPPGQVGAALAALRTLDAEPERVATLRAKSELFLSLCHDAGLDTGDSGGTPVIPVITGNSMVALRLSHRLKGDGINVQPILY
;
A
#
# COMPACT_ATOMS: atom_id res chain seq x y z
N TYR A 1 1.56 1.97 -6.88
CA TYR A 1 2.59 2.97 -6.52
C TYR A 1 2.07 3.93 -5.47
N SER A 2 2.98 4.51 -4.67
CA SER A 2 2.62 5.22 -3.43
C SER A 2 2.10 6.64 -3.62
N ARG A 3 2.18 7.21 -4.80
CA ARG A 3 1.83 8.63 -5.06
C ARG A 3 0.81 8.80 -6.17
N ASP A 4 0.89 7.96 -7.18
CA ASP A 4 0.14 8.12 -8.43
C ASP A 4 -1.22 7.42 -8.38
N GLY A 5 -1.43 6.56 -7.37
CA GLY A 5 -2.70 5.85 -7.16
C GLY A 5 -2.95 4.71 -8.15
N ASP A 6 -1.94 4.34 -8.91
CA ASP A 6 -1.90 3.17 -9.78
C ASP A 6 -1.29 1.95 -9.06
N PHE A 7 -1.25 0.82 -9.73
CA PHE A 7 -0.62 -0.40 -9.26
C PHE A 7 0.03 -1.17 -10.40
N SER A 8 1.04 -1.97 -10.04
CA SER A 8 1.81 -2.75 -11.02
C SER A 8 0.99 -3.93 -11.55
N ASP A 9 1.18 -4.27 -12.80
CA ASP A 9 0.71 -5.53 -13.40
C ASP A 9 1.58 -6.70 -12.89
N VAL A 10 1.25 -7.18 -11.69
CA VAL A 10 1.98 -8.27 -11.01
C VAL A 10 1.97 -9.57 -11.84
N PRO A 11 0.86 -9.98 -12.49
CA PRO A 11 0.86 -11.14 -13.38
C PRO A 11 1.92 -11.05 -14.48
N ASN A 12 2.02 -9.92 -15.17
CA ASN A 12 3.05 -9.72 -16.20
C ASN A 12 4.47 -9.72 -15.60
N CYS A 13 4.67 -9.14 -14.43
CA CYS A 13 5.94 -9.20 -13.70
C CYS A 13 6.36 -10.64 -13.39
N ILE A 14 5.41 -11.51 -13.03
CA ILE A 14 5.65 -12.94 -12.79
C ILE A 14 6.08 -13.63 -14.09
N ASP A 15 5.47 -13.31 -15.21
CA ASP A 15 5.85 -13.88 -16.51
C ASP A 15 7.25 -13.42 -16.94
N VAL A 16 7.58 -12.16 -16.74
CA VAL A 16 8.94 -11.62 -16.98
C VAL A 16 9.96 -12.32 -16.10
N LYS A 17 9.68 -12.44 -14.80
CA LYS A 17 10.52 -13.17 -13.85
C LYS A 17 10.81 -14.61 -14.32
N LYS A 18 9.77 -15.35 -14.72
CA LYS A 18 9.90 -16.74 -15.18
C LYS A 18 10.79 -16.82 -16.44
N ARG A 19 10.58 -15.93 -17.41
CA ARG A 19 11.37 -15.89 -18.66
C ARG A 19 12.84 -15.57 -18.43
N HIS A 20 13.13 -14.66 -17.50
CA HIS A 20 14.50 -14.16 -17.27
C HIS A 20 15.18 -14.83 -16.07
N ARG A 21 14.54 -15.80 -15.41
CA ARG A 21 15.07 -16.49 -14.21
C ARG A 21 15.55 -15.52 -13.13
N SER A 22 14.80 -14.45 -12.92
CA SER A 22 15.06 -13.44 -11.90
C SER A 22 14.19 -13.66 -10.68
N LEU A 23 14.53 -13.03 -9.58
CA LEU A 23 13.68 -12.91 -8.41
C LEU A 23 12.73 -11.72 -8.58
N LEU A 24 11.50 -11.87 -8.08
CA LEU A 24 10.49 -10.81 -8.04
C LEU A 24 10.22 -10.43 -6.59
N MET A 25 10.41 -9.16 -6.28
CA MET A 25 9.96 -8.56 -5.04
C MET A 25 8.81 -7.61 -5.31
N VAL A 26 7.75 -7.72 -4.54
CA VAL A 26 6.57 -6.83 -4.60
C VAL A 26 6.43 -6.10 -3.27
N ASP A 27 6.36 -4.77 -3.34
CA ASP A 27 6.06 -3.90 -2.21
C ASP A 27 4.54 -3.74 -2.08
N GLU A 28 3.98 -4.22 -0.98
CA GLU A 28 2.56 -4.14 -0.65
C GLU A 28 2.23 -3.07 0.41
N ALA A 29 3.12 -2.12 0.64
CA ALA A 29 2.93 -1.12 1.68
C ALA A 29 1.63 -0.30 1.52
N HIS A 30 1.10 -0.17 0.31
CA HIS A 30 -0.16 0.50 0.01
C HIS A 30 -1.30 -0.44 -0.40
N SER A 31 -1.01 -1.70 -0.73
CA SER A 31 -2.04 -2.66 -1.17
C SER A 31 -2.55 -3.54 -0.02
N PHE A 32 -1.70 -3.87 0.94
CA PHE A 32 -2.11 -4.62 2.12
C PHE A 32 -3.13 -3.84 2.95
N GLY A 33 -4.28 -4.46 3.23
CA GLY A 33 -5.42 -3.87 3.93
C GLY A 33 -6.32 -2.99 3.06
N THR A 34 -6.03 -2.85 1.75
CA THR A 34 -6.80 -1.98 0.85
C THR A 34 -7.19 -2.63 -0.48
N MET A 35 -6.34 -3.50 -1.03
CA MET A 35 -6.54 -4.17 -2.31
C MET A 35 -6.99 -5.61 -2.11
N GLY A 36 -7.70 -6.15 -3.10
CA GLY A 36 -8.37 -7.44 -2.99
C GLY A 36 -9.76 -7.32 -2.37
N GLU A 37 -10.52 -8.40 -2.35
CA GLU A 37 -11.89 -8.41 -1.82
C GLU A 37 -11.90 -8.23 -0.29
N THR A 38 -10.95 -8.87 0.40
CA THR A 38 -10.83 -8.85 1.86
C THR A 38 -9.62 -8.05 2.36
N GLY A 39 -8.90 -7.35 1.46
CA GLY A 39 -7.73 -6.53 1.82
C GLY A 39 -6.43 -7.33 1.94
N ARG A 40 -6.36 -8.51 1.35
CA ARG A 40 -5.15 -9.36 1.39
C ARG A 40 -4.11 -8.99 0.32
N GLY A 41 -4.26 -7.82 -0.30
CA GLY A 41 -3.26 -7.25 -1.18
C GLY A 41 -3.33 -7.74 -2.62
N MET A 42 -2.20 -7.63 -3.32
CA MET A 42 -2.14 -7.81 -4.78
C MET A 42 -2.34 -9.27 -5.20
N ALA A 43 -1.94 -10.23 -4.37
CA ALA A 43 -2.18 -11.64 -4.68
C ALA A 43 -3.67 -11.96 -4.76
N GLU A 44 -4.46 -11.47 -3.81
CA GLU A 44 -5.91 -11.59 -3.83
C GLU A 44 -6.54 -10.78 -4.96
N HIS A 45 -6.09 -9.56 -5.17
CA HIS A 45 -6.60 -8.66 -6.20
C HIS A 45 -6.54 -9.27 -7.61
N PHE A 46 -5.44 -9.92 -7.94
CA PHE A 46 -5.23 -10.56 -9.24
C PHE A 46 -5.61 -12.06 -9.26
N GLY A 47 -5.98 -12.65 -8.14
CA GLY A 47 -6.26 -14.09 -8.06
C GLY A 47 -5.03 -14.96 -8.38
N ILE A 48 -3.82 -14.47 -8.11
CA ILE A 48 -2.56 -15.18 -8.37
C ILE A 48 -2.13 -16.02 -7.17
N ASN A 49 -1.30 -17.04 -7.43
CA ASN A 49 -0.66 -17.76 -6.34
C ASN A 49 0.43 -16.88 -5.71
N ALA A 50 0.29 -16.57 -4.43
CA ALA A 50 1.26 -15.74 -3.71
C ALA A 50 2.70 -16.31 -3.74
N ARG A 51 2.87 -17.62 -3.96
CA ARG A 51 4.18 -18.28 -4.10
C ARG A 51 4.88 -18.00 -5.44
N ASP A 52 4.16 -17.44 -6.42
CA ASP A 52 4.77 -17.02 -7.68
C ASP A 52 5.61 -15.73 -7.54
N VAL A 53 5.45 -15.01 -6.46
CA VAL A 53 6.32 -13.90 -6.03
C VAL A 53 7.30 -14.43 -5.00
N ASP A 54 8.60 -14.10 -5.14
CA ASP A 54 9.63 -14.63 -4.25
C ASP A 54 9.69 -13.88 -2.93
N ILE A 55 9.46 -12.58 -2.98
CA ILE A 55 9.60 -11.68 -1.84
C ILE A 55 8.40 -10.73 -1.79
N TRP A 56 7.61 -10.84 -0.76
CA TRP A 56 6.61 -9.84 -0.40
C TRP A 56 7.17 -8.93 0.68
N MET A 57 7.07 -7.63 0.47
CA MET A 57 7.42 -6.63 1.46
C MET A 57 6.20 -5.77 1.79
N GLY A 58 6.05 -5.42 3.04
CA GLY A 58 5.00 -4.51 3.46
C GLY A 58 5.36 -3.75 4.72
N THR A 59 4.55 -2.74 5.01
CA THR A 59 4.69 -1.91 6.21
C THR A 59 3.58 -2.19 7.21
N LEU A 60 3.90 -2.05 8.48
CA LEU A 60 2.91 -2.06 9.56
C LEU A 60 2.43 -0.65 9.93
N SER A 61 2.98 0.39 9.29
CA SER A 61 2.70 1.79 9.65
C SER A 61 1.47 2.39 8.95
N LYS A 62 0.75 1.61 8.17
CA LYS A 62 -0.47 2.03 7.46
C LYS A 62 -1.67 1.22 7.97
N SER A 63 -2.19 0.28 7.19
CA SER A 63 -3.38 -0.51 7.55
C SER A 63 -3.24 -1.32 8.83
N ALA A 64 -2.02 -1.71 9.21
CA ALA A 64 -1.77 -2.41 10.48
C ALA A 64 -1.64 -1.49 11.69
N ALA A 65 -1.80 -0.16 11.55
CA ALA A 65 -1.86 0.85 12.63
C ALA A 65 -0.71 0.75 13.65
N SER A 66 0.50 0.38 13.20
CA SER A 66 1.64 0.08 14.07
C SER A 66 2.93 0.73 13.53
N CYS A 67 4.09 0.21 13.90
CA CYS A 67 5.39 0.63 13.43
C CYS A 67 6.19 -0.57 12.97
N GLY A 68 7.03 -0.39 11.93
CA GLY A 68 7.85 -1.45 11.38
C GLY A 68 7.36 -1.96 10.02
N GLY A 69 7.84 -3.12 9.63
CA GLY A 69 7.50 -3.75 8.37
C GLY A 69 7.76 -5.25 8.43
N TYR A 70 7.51 -5.91 7.32
CA TYR A 70 7.71 -7.35 7.20
C TYR A 70 8.26 -7.72 5.82
N ILE A 71 8.95 -8.83 5.81
CA ILE A 71 9.27 -9.58 4.58
C ILE A 71 8.62 -10.96 4.72
N ALA A 72 7.97 -11.40 3.66
CA ALA A 72 7.43 -12.76 3.53
C ALA A 72 7.97 -13.42 2.26
N GLY A 73 8.24 -14.72 2.34
CA GLY A 73 8.81 -15.50 1.25
C GLY A 73 9.00 -16.96 1.68
N CYS A 74 9.80 -17.72 0.93
CA CYS A 74 10.10 -19.10 1.30
C CYS A 74 10.91 -19.17 2.61
N LYS A 75 10.85 -20.32 3.26
CA LYS A 75 11.48 -20.53 4.57
C LYS A 75 12.98 -20.24 4.54
N GLU A 76 13.65 -20.69 3.50
CA GLU A 76 15.10 -20.56 3.33
C GLU A 76 15.51 -19.08 3.22
N LEU A 77 14.74 -18.29 2.49
CA LEU A 77 14.95 -16.84 2.41
C LEU A 77 14.77 -16.17 3.77
N ILE A 78 13.71 -16.50 4.48
CA ILE A 78 13.42 -15.87 5.79
C ILE A 78 14.48 -16.27 6.81
N GLU A 79 14.93 -17.52 6.82
CA GLU A 79 16.07 -17.92 7.66
C GLU A 79 17.34 -17.14 7.32
N LEU A 80 17.69 -17.05 6.04
CA LEU A 80 18.85 -16.28 5.61
C LEU A 80 18.77 -14.82 6.10
N LEU A 81 17.64 -14.16 5.89
CA LEU A 81 17.45 -12.75 6.27
C LEU A 81 17.55 -12.52 7.79
N ARG A 82 17.07 -13.47 8.60
CA ARG A 82 17.19 -13.38 10.07
C ARG A 82 18.61 -13.30 10.56
N TYR A 83 19.58 -13.88 9.84
CA TYR A 83 20.98 -13.92 10.23
C TYR A 83 21.85 -12.94 9.45
N THR A 84 21.41 -12.44 8.32
CA THR A 84 22.25 -11.64 7.42
C THR A 84 21.71 -10.24 7.12
N ALA A 85 20.42 -9.96 7.30
CA ALA A 85 19.88 -8.64 7.02
C ALA A 85 20.30 -7.64 8.09
N PRO A 86 21.13 -6.62 7.78
CA PRO A 86 21.65 -5.69 8.78
C PRO A 86 20.55 -4.95 9.53
N GLY A 87 19.47 -4.56 8.83
CA GLY A 87 18.32 -3.87 9.42
C GLY A 87 17.50 -4.73 10.39
N PHE A 88 17.70 -6.06 10.39
CA PHE A 88 17.11 -6.97 11.37
C PHE A 88 18.10 -7.35 12.47
N VAL A 89 19.33 -7.73 12.09
CA VAL A 89 20.34 -8.24 13.02
C VAL A 89 20.80 -7.17 14.00
N PHE A 90 20.98 -5.94 13.53
CA PHE A 90 21.52 -4.82 14.33
C PHE A 90 20.44 -3.84 14.83
N SER A 91 19.17 -4.20 14.72
CA SER A 91 18.08 -3.39 15.25
C SER A 91 17.45 -4.07 16.47
N VAL A 92 16.74 -3.27 17.26
CA VAL A 92 15.94 -3.80 18.37
C VAL A 92 14.63 -4.40 17.85
N GLY A 93 14.08 -5.36 18.58
CA GLY A 93 12.78 -5.93 18.29
C GLY A 93 11.65 -4.90 18.43
N MET A 94 10.52 -5.21 17.77
CA MET A 94 9.31 -4.38 17.85
C MET A 94 8.80 -4.34 19.31
N PRO A 95 8.50 -3.14 19.87
CA PRO A 95 7.90 -3.04 21.22
C PRO A 95 6.59 -3.79 21.34
N PRO A 96 6.28 -4.41 22.49
CA PRO A 96 5.05 -5.21 22.68
C PRO A 96 3.76 -4.47 22.35
N GLY A 97 3.67 -3.18 22.64
CA GLY A 97 2.51 -2.35 22.29
C GLY A 97 2.28 -2.27 20.78
N GLN A 98 3.34 -2.16 19.99
CA GLN A 98 3.29 -2.13 18.53
C GLN A 98 2.89 -3.51 17.95
N VAL A 99 3.39 -4.59 18.55
CA VAL A 99 2.97 -5.95 18.18
C VAL A 99 1.47 -6.14 18.46
N GLY A 100 1.01 -5.69 19.63
CA GLY A 100 -0.40 -5.74 20.02
C GLY A 100 -1.30 -4.95 19.05
N ALA A 101 -0.89 -3.74 18.67
CA ALA A 101 -1.62 -2.91 17.72
C ALA A 101 -1.71 -3.58 16.34
N ALA A 102 -0.61 -4.08 15.81
CA ALA A 102 -0.59 -4.79 14.53
C ALA A 102 -1.50 -6.04 14.57
N LEU A 103 -1.41 -6.83 15.62
CA LEU A 103 -2.25 -8.02 15.79
C LEU A 103 -3.75 -7.67 15.87
N ALA A 104 -4.10 -6.61 16.58
CA ALA A 104 -5.48 -6.15 16.67
C ALA A 104 -6.00 -5.67 15.31
N ALA A 105 -5.20 -4.90 14.56
CA ALA A 105 -5.56 -4.44 13.23
C ALA A 105 -5.77 -5.61 12.24
N LEU A 106 -4.90 -6.63 12.27
CA LEU A 106 -5.05 -7.83 11.45
C LEU A 106 -6.34 -8.59 11.78
N ARG A 107 -6.64 -8.76 13.07
CA ARG A 107 -7.89 -9.40 13.53
C ARG A 107 -9.12 -8.60 13.11
N THR A 108 -9.05 -7.28 13.16
CA THR A 108 -10.13 -6.40 12.68
C THR A 108 -10.32 -6.54 11.17
N LEU A 109 -9.24 -6.58 10.40
CA LEU A 109 -9.31 -6.78 8.95
C LEU A 109 -9.98 -8.12 8.59
N ASP A 110 -9.65 -9.19 9.29
CA ASP A 110 -10.27 -10.51 9.09
C ASP A 110 -11.73 -10.56 9.54
N ALA A 111 -12.08 -9.85 10.61
CA ALA A 111 -13.43 -9.87 11.19
C ALA A 111 -14.41 -8.91 10.50
N GLU A 112 -13.91 -7.83 9.89
CA GLU A 112 -14.70 -6.72 9.35
C GLU A 112 -14.28 -6.40 7.89
N PRO A 113 -14.40 -7.35 6.94
CA PRO A 113 -13.97 -7.15 5.53
C PRO A 113 -14.77 -6.05 4.82
N GLU A 114 -15.95 -5.69 5.31
CA GLU A 114 -16.76 -4.58 4.81
C GLU A 114 -16.05 -3.21 4.91
N ARG A 115 -15.03 -3.08 5.75
CA ARG A 115 -14.18 -1.87 5.79
C ARG A 115 -13.46 -1.65 4.48
N VAL A 116 -12.96 -2.72 3.86
CA VAL A 116 -12.27 -2.67 2.55
C VAL A 116 -13.26 -2.27 1.46
N ALA A 117 -14.45 -2.87 1.44
CA ALA A 117 -15.51 -2.51 0.51
C ALA A 117 -15.94 -1.04 0.66
N THR A 118 -16.09 -0.57 1.90
CA THR A 118 -16.41 0.83 2.21
C THR A 118 -15.32 1.79 1.74
N LEU A 119 -14.05 1.46 1.95
CA LEU A 119 -12.92 2.26 1.49
C LEU A 119 -12.92 2.36 -0.05
N ARG A 120 -13.14 1.23 -0.73
CA ARG A 120 -13.22 1.18 -2.20
C ARG A 120 -14.35 2.08 -2.73
N ALA A 121 -15.55 1.94 -2.20
CA ALA A 121 -16.70 2.75 -2.62
C ALA A 121 -16.45 4.25 -2.42
N LYS A 122 -15.80 4.65 -1.32
CA LYS A 122 -15.40 6.05 -1.08
C LYS A 122 -14.33 6.54 -2.05
N SER A 123 -13.38 5.68 -2.40
CA SER A 123 -12.32 6.01 -3.38
C SER A 123 -12.92 6.21 -4.78
N GLU A 124 -13.81 5.33 -5.21
CA GLU A 124 -14.53 5.43 -6.48
C GLU A 124 -15.39 6.71 -6.54
N LEU A 125 -16.11 7.00 -5.46
CA LEU A 125 -16.90 8.22 -5.36
C LEU A 125 -16.01 9.47 -5.47
N PHE A 126 -14.91 9.53 -4.73
CA PHE A 126 -14.02 10.68 -4.77
C PHE A 126 -13.38 10.87 -6.15
N LEU A 127 -12.94 9.78 -6.77
CA LEU A 127 -12.38 9.80 -8.13
C LEU A 127 -13.41 10.32 -9.16
N SER A 128 -14.64 9.83 -9.10
CA SER A 128 -15.74 10.31 -9.95
C SER A 128 -15.98 11.81 -9.76
N LEU A 129 -16.06 12.28 -8.52
CA LEU A 129 -16.23 13.70 -8.22
C LEU A 129 -15.09 14.57 -8.73
N CYS A 130 -13.84 14.07 -8.65
CA CYS A 130 -12.69 14.75 -9.24
C CYS A 130 -12.80 14.88 -10.75
N HIS A 131 -13.18 13.81 -11.44
CA HIS A 131 -13.37 13.81 -12.89
C HIS A 131 -14.51 14.74 -13.31
N ASP A 132 -15.65 14.72 -12.62
CA ASP A 132 -16.78 15.61 -12.86
C ASP A 132 -16.41 17.09 -12.67
N ALA A 133 -15.48 17.37 -11.75
CA ALA A 133 -14.95 18.70 -11.52
C ALA A 133 -13.80 19.09 -12.48
N GLY A 134 -13.40 18.21 -13.39
CA GLY A 134 -12.30 18.44 -14.34
C GLY A 134 -10.92 18.50 -13.69
N LEU A 135 -10.75 17.85 -12.53
CA LEU A 135 -9.46 17.77 -11.84
C LEU A 135 -8.59 16.67 -12.46
N ASP A 136 -7.31 16.97 -12.60
CA ASP A 136 -6.30 16.00 -13.06
C ASP A 136 -5.91 15.07 -11.91
N THR A 137 -6.20 13.79 -12.05
CA THR A 137 -5.85 12.72 -11.10
C THR A 137 -4.81 11.76 -11.65
N GLY A 138 -4.19 12.09 -12.80
CA GLY A 138 -3.25 11.20 -13.49
C GLY A 138 -3.88 9.86 -13.84
N ASP A 139 -3.10 8.80 -13.75
CA ASP A 139 -3.52 7.42 -14.01
C ASP A 139 -4.16 6.74 -12.78
N SER A 140 -4.61 7.53 -11.79
CA SER A 140 -5.21 6.98 -10.57
C SER A 140 -6.47 6.18 -10.88
N GLY A 141 -6.54 4.97 -10.34
CA GLY A 141 -7.72 4.12 -10.48
C GLY A 141 -7.58 2.81 -9.71
N GLY A 142 -8.66 2.39 -9.06
CA GLY A 142 -8.70 1.13 -8.33
C GLY A 142 -7.97 1.09 -6.99
N THR A 143 -7.34 2.18 -6.55
CA THR A 143 -6.70 2.29 -5.23
C THR A 143 -7.26 3.46 -4.42
N PRO A 144 -7.12 3.44 -3.08
CA PRO A 144 -7.57 4.57 -2.25
C PRO A 144 -6.59 5.76 -2.25
N VAL A 145 -5.50 5.70 -2.99
CA VAL A 145 -4.60 6.83 -3.20
C VAL A 145 -5.04 7.56 -4.46
N ILE A 146 -5.51 8.78 -4.31
CA ILE A 146 -6.01 9.60 -5.44
C ILE A 146 -5.32 10.96 -5.36
N PRO A 147 -4.30 11.21 -6.19
CA PRO A 147 -3.67 12.51 -6.28
C PRO A 147 -4.59 13.51 -6.99
N VAL A 148 -4.45 14.79 -6.65
CA VAL A 148 -4.94 15.91 -7.45
C VAL A 148 -3.74 16.69 -7.93
N ILE A 149 -3.45 16.61 -9.22
CA ILE A 149 -2.23 17.14 -9.83
C ILE A 149 -2.43 18.64 -10.09
N THR A 150 -1.62 19.46 -9.44
CA THR A 150 -1.71 20.93 -9.56
C THR A 150 -0.66 21.52 -10.51
N GLY A 151 0.30 20.68 -10.96
CA GLY A 151 1.40 21.10 -11.85
C GLY A 151 2.43 22.06 -11.23
N ASN A 152 2.20 22.52 -9.97
CA ASN A 152 3.08 23.48 -9.31
C ASN A 152 3.08 23.31 -7.79
N SER A 153 4.27 23.19 -7.21
CA SER A 153 4.45 22.99 -5.75
C SER A 153 3.85 24.11 -4.88
N MET A 154 3.94 25.36 -5.34
CA MET A 154 3.37 26.48 -4.59
C MET A 154 1.84 26.49 -4.61
N VAL A 155 1.24 26.03 -5.72
CA VAL A 155 -0.21 25.84 -5.82
C VAL A 155 -0.65 24.72 -4.88
N ALA A 156 0.07 23.59 -4.87
CA ALA A 156 -0.20 22.46 -3.96
C ALA A 156 -0.18 22.90 -2.49
N LEU A 157 0.85 23.65 -2.08
CA LEU A 157 0.96 24.19 -0.72
C LEU A 157 -0.20 25.11 -0.34
N ARG A 158 -0.54 26.07 -1.22
CA ARG A 158 -1.64 27.01 -0.99
C ARG A 158 -2.98 26.29 -0.91
N LEU A 159 -3.22 25.34 -1.80
CA LEU A 159 -4.44 24.53 -1.82
C LEU A 159 -4.58 23.74 -0.51
N SER A 160 -3.53 23.00 -0.11
CA SER A 160 -3.51 22.25 1.15
C SER A 160 -3.78 23.16 2.36
N HIS A 161 -3.13 24.33 2.41
CA HIS A 161 -3.33 25.30 3.50
C HIS A 161 -4.78 25.82 3.55
N ARG A 162 -5.36 26.14 2.41
CA ARG A 162 -6.75 26.61 2.32
C ARG A 162 -7.75 25.53 2.74
N LEU A 163 -7.61 24.33 2.19
CA LEU A 163 -8.45 23.18 2.55
C LEU A 163 -8.39 22.85 4.04
N LYS A 164 -7.20 22.98 4.63
CA LYS A 164 -7.04 22.80 6.09
C LYS A 164 -7.84 23.83 6.89
N GLY A 165 -7.93 25.06 6.42
CA GLY A 165 -8.80 26.10 7.00
C GLY A 165 -10.28 25.74 6.94
N ASP A 166 -10.69 25.00 5.93
CA ASP A 166 -12.05 24.47 5.74
C ASP A 166 -12.28 23.11 6.45
N GLY A 167 -11.31 22.65 7.25
CA GLY A 167 -11.39 21.37 7.99
C GLY A 167 -11.02 20.13 7.17
N ILE A 168 -10.49 20.30 5.95
CA ILE A 168 -10.10 19.20 5.06
C ILE A 168 -8.57 19.04 5.09
N ASN A 169 -8.11 17.91 5.61
CA ASN A 169 -6.68 17.61 5.71
C ASN A 169 -6.17 16.90 4.45
N VAL A 170 -5.44 17.61 3.61
CA VAL A 170 -4.80 17.08 2.40
C VAL A 170 -3.30 17.37 2.45
N GLN A 171 -2.47 16.35 2.24
CA GLN A 171 -1.02 16.50 2.26
C GLN A 171 -0.50 16.99 0.92
N PRO A 172 0.28 18.10 0.87
CA PRO A 172 0.94 18.52 -0.34
C PRO A 172 2.15 17.62 -0.60
N ILE A 173 2.22 17.06 -1.79
CA ILE A 173 3.40 16.35 -2.28
C ILE A 173 4.16 17.31 -3.18
N LEU A 174 5.43 17.54 -2.84
CA LEU A 174 6.30 18.49 -3.53
C LEU A 174 7.41 17.74 -4.26
N TYR A 175 7.75 18.23 -5.44
CA TYR A 175 8.86 17.74 -6.25
C TYR A 175 9.85 18.89 -6.53
#